data_084f1fb975c5e078bed7448e4a861a92
#
_entry.id   084f1fb975c5e078bed7448e4a861a92
#
_cell.length_a   1.000
_cell.length_b   1.000
_cell.length_c   1.000
_cell.angle_alpha   90.00
_cell.angle_beta   90.00
_cell.angle_gamma   90.00
#
_symmetry.space_group_name_H-M   'P 1'
#
loop_
_entity.id
_entity.type
_entity.pdbx_description
1 polymer ?
#
loop_
_entity_poly.entity_id
_entity_poly.type
_entity_poly.pdbx_seq_one_letter_code
_entity_poly.pdbx_strand_id
1 'polypeptide(L)'
;RNTSYELGDGTDVNRNIPTQIGTANNWVKVHAGYSSSYGIKADGTLWAWGANGSGKLGIGNGNWVIATPTQIGTATNWLSVSDGWYHTIALKTDGTLWVWGDNEYGQLGDNTTVDKLTPIQIGTTTNWQTIATGIYHSLAIKTDGTLWFWGSRSNIYGTSSQNNIPTQIGTDTNWLKLAGGQHHCAAIKTDGTLWTWGENSTGQLGDGTTTYRTNPIQVGTATDWLDVSVGTRYTIATKNNFSLWSWGDNYSGQLGNGTSGNNSNVFIPTQVGTSLDASKIAAGGYHVLVKNEDGFIRGTGSNVVGQIGDGTYVQKDTFTYISCYPSTLSNEDFAINKLKVYPNPVNDVLNFSFDKEITAVSIINLLGQEVLSKSLNNNETSINVGDLTAGTYLVKVTSGNEVKTIKVVKN
;
A
#
# COMPACT_ATOMS: atom_id res chain seq x y z
N ARG A 1 -0.22 -15.65 -2.62
CA ARG A 1 -1.28 -16.64 -2.74
C ARG A 1 -1.94 -16.53 -4.10
N ASN A 2 -2.33 -17.70 -4.70
CA ASN A 2 -2.96 -17.72 -6.04
C ASN A 2 -4.04 -18.82 -6.18
N THR A 3 -4.51 -19.40 -5.10
CA THR A 3 -5.46 -20.52 -5.13
C THR A 3 -6.82 -20.19 -5.76
N SER A 4 -7.13 -18.90 -5.90
CA SER A 4 -8.33 -18.39 -6.57
C SER A 4 -7.96 -17.50 -7.77
N TYR A 5 -6.78 -17.72 -8.37
CA TYR A 5 -6.26 -16.94 -9.50
C TYR A 5 -6.05 -15.45 -9.18
N GLU A 6 -5.77 -15.11 -7.92
CA GLU A 6 -5.61 -13.73 -7.45
C GLU A 6 -4.47 -12.98 -8.14
N LEU A 7 -3.47 -13.71 -8.65
CA LEU A 7 -2.34 -13.10 -9.40
C LEU A 7 -2.72 -12.75 -10.84
N GLY A 8 -3.71 -13.40 -11.45
CA GLY A 8 -4.13 -13.11 -12.81
C GLY A 8 -3.17 -13.61 -13.91
N ASP A 9 -2.27 -14.53 -13.59
CA ASP A 9 -1.29 -15.10 -14.51
C ASP A 9 -1.83 -16.32 -15.30
N GLY A 10 -3.13 -16.61 -15.19
CA GLY A 10 -3.79 -17.74 -15.82
C GLY A 10 -3.60 -19.08 -15.08
N THR A 11 -2.91 -19.08 -13.95
CA THR A 11 -2.66 -20.27 -13.13
C THR A 11 -3.21 -20.10 -11.70
N ASP A 12 -3.33 -21.19 -10.95
CA ASP A 12 -3.66 -21.21 -9.52
C ASP A 12 -2.40 -21.45 -8.64
N VAL A 13 -1.21 -21.30 -9.23
CA VAL A 13 0.06 -21.58 -8.57
C VAL A 13 0.52 -20.37 -7.77
N ASN A 14 0.81 -20.57 -6.48
CA ASN A 14 1.41 -19.55 -5.62
C ASN A 14 2.79 -19.10 -6.16
N ARG A 15 3.07 -17.80 -6.09
CA ARG A 15 4.37 -17.23 -6.44
C ARG A 15 5.03 -16.64 -5.20
N ASN A 16 6.30 -16.90 -5.02
CA ASN A 16 7.11 -16.30 -3.94
C ASN A 16 8.06 -15.20 -4.42
N ILE A 17 8.02 -14.88 -5.71
CA ILE A 17 8.70 -13.74 -6.33
C ILE A 17 7.69 -12.90 -7.12
N PRO A 18 7.88 -11.57 -7.25
CA PRO A 18 7.08 -10.75 -8.14
C PRO A 18 7.16 -11.27 -9.58
N THR A 19 5.99 -11.49 -10.18
CA THR A 19 5.86 -12.01 -11.54
C THR A 19 5.02 -11.06 -12.38
N GLN A 20 5.52 -10.69 -13.56
CA GLN A 20 4.78 -9.81 -14.47
C GLN A 20 3.54 -10.53 -15.02
N ILE A 21 2.40 -9.82 -15.01
CA ILE A 21 1.12 -10.31 -15.51
C ILE A 21 0.86 -9.69 -16.88
N GLY A 22 0.86 -10.55 -17.91
CA GLY A 22 0.67 -10.11 -19.28
C GLY A 22 1.74 -9.12 -19.76
N THR A 23 1.45 -8.41 -20.85
CA THR A 23 2.37 -7.45 -21.49
C THR A 23 1.90 -6.00 -21.38
N ALA A 24 0.75 -5.74 -20.76
CA ALA A 24 0.22 -4.39 -20.61
C ALA A 24 1.09 -3.56 -19.67
N ASN A 25 1.45 -2.35 -20.10
CA ASN A 25 2.31 -1.40 -19.37
C ASN A 25 1.60 -0.10 -18.99
N ASN A 26 0.28 -0.06 -19.14
CA ASN A 26 -0.54 1.14 -18.93
C ASN A 26 -1.41 1.07 -17.66
N TRP A 27 -1.07 0.22 -16.70
CA TRP A 27 -1.71 0.18 -15.40
C TRP A 27 -1.31 1.41 -14.58
N VAL A 28 -2.29 2.15 -14.04
CA VAL A 28 -2.05 3.35 -13.22
C VAL A 28 -2.43 3.17 -11.77
N LYS A 29 -3.34 2.23 -11.48
CA LYS A 29 -3.71 1.85 -10.11
C LYS A 29 -3.95 0.36 -10.03
N VAL A 30 -3.60 -0.24 -8.89
CA VAL A 30 -3.92 -1.62 -8.54
C VAL A 30 -4.49 -1.66 -7.13
N HIS A 31 -5.38 -2.60 -6.89
CA HIS A 31 -5.94 -2.88 -5.59
C HIS A 31 -6.01 -4.40 -5.41
N ALA A 32 -5.59 -4.88 -4.24
CA ALA A 32 -5.64 -6.29 -3.88
C ALA A 32 -6.58 -6.48 -2.69
N GLY A 33 -7.60 -7.29 -2.88
CA GLY A 33 -8.53 -7.67 -1.84
C GLY A 33 -8.24 -9.03 -1.21
N TYR A 34 -9.25 -9.62 -0.58
CA TYR A 34 -9.07 -10.89 0.13
C TYR A 34 -8.72 -12.07 -0.80
N SER A 35 -9.38 -12.19 -1.93
CA SER A 35 -9.13 -13.25 -2.94
C SER A 35 -9.36 -12.74 -4.36
N SER A 36 -9.24 -11.45 -4.59
CA SER A 36 -9.49 -10.77 -5.86
C SER A 36 -8.50 -9.64 -6.05
N SER A 37 -8.32 -9.25 -7.28
CA SER A 37 -7.46 -8.14 -7.67
C SER A 37 -8.15 -7.27 -8.69
N TYR A 38 -7.85 -5.98 -8.64
CA TYR A 38 -8.39 -4.96 -9.54
C TYR A 38 -7.27 -4.10 -10.08
N GLY A 39 -7.48 -3.58 -11.28
CA GLY A 39 -6.57 -2.62 -11.88
C GLY A 39 -7.31 -1.59 -12.72
N ILE A 40 -6.84 -0.33 -12.66
CA ILE A 40 -7.31 0.75 -13.53
C ILE A 40 -6.18 1.08 -14.50
N LYS A 41 -6.51 1.13 -15.79
CA LYS A 41 -5.58 1.53 -16.84
C LYS A 41 -5.62 3.04 -17.09
N ALA A 42 -4.63 3.56 -17.81
CA ALA A 42 -4.50 4.97 -18.13
C ALA A 42 -5.68 5.54 -18.93
N ASP A 43 -6.40 4.68 -19.65
CA ASP A 43 -7.62 5.03 -20.37
C ASP A 43 -8.87 5.09 -19.47
N GLY A 44 -8.71 4.91 -18.16
CA GLY A 44 -9.77 4.94 -17.16
C GLY A 44 -10.63 3.67 -17.12
N THR A 45 -10.28 2.60 -17.82
CA THR A 45 -10.99 1.30 -17.76
C THR A 45 -10.64 0.56 -16.48
N LEU A 46 -11.65 -0.13 -15.90
CA LEU A 46 -11.49 -0.97 -14.69
C LEU A 46 -11.46 -2.45 -15.09
N TRP A 47 -10.56 -3.20 -14.49
CA TRP A 47 -10.31 -4.62 -14.73
C TRP A 47 -10.32 -5.39 -13.42
N ALA A 48 -10.77 -6.65 -13.42
CA ALA A 48 -10.80 -7.51 -12.25
C ALA A 48 -10.43 -8.97 -12.58
N TRP A 49 -9.90 -9.68 -11.58
CA TRP A 49 -9.58 -11.10 -11.65
C TRP A 49 -9.53 -11.71 -10.26
N GLY A 50 -9.49 -13.05 -10.17
CA GLY A 50 -9.53 -13.77 -8.92
C GLY A 50 -10.89 -14.39 -8.61
N ALA A 51 -11.21 -14.52 -7.31
CA ALA A 51 -12.49 -15.05 -6.86
C ALA A 51 -13.66 -14.13 -7.21
N ASN A 52 -14.77 -14.73 -7.65
CA ASN A 52 -15.99 -14.01 -8.10
C ASN A 52 -17.27 -14.50 -7.39
N GLY A 53 -17.16 -14.99 -6.16
CA GLY A 53 -18.35 -15.33 -5.37
C GLY A 53 -19.30 -14.14 -5.26
N SER A 54 -20.62 -14.38 -5.34
CA SER A 54 -21.67 -13.36 -5.34
C SER A 54 -21.47 -12.26 -6.41
N GLY A 55 -20.65 -12.50 -7.44
CA GLY A 55 -20.40 -11.54 -8.50
C GLY A 55 -19.50 -10.36 -8.08
N LYS A 56 -18.67 -10.54 -7.04
CA LYS A 56 -17.82 -9.44 -6.52
C LYS A 56 -16.87 -8.82 -7.54
N LEU A 57 -16.54 -9.48 -8.66
CA LEU A 57 -15.73 -8.91 -9.73
C LEU A 57 -16.52 -7.97 -10.68
N GLY A 58 -17.85 -7.98 -10.60
CA GLY A 58 -18.70 -7.05 -11.38
C GLY A 58 -18.75 -7.29 -12.89
N ILE A 59 -18.35 -8.46 -13.36
CA ILE A 59 -18.24 -8.78 -14.80
C ILE A 59 -19.53 -9.39 -15.40
N GLY A 60 -20.59 -9.53 -14.59
CA GLY A 60 -21.91 -9.93 -15.05
C GLY A 60 -22.09 -11.41 -15.35
N ASN A 61 -21.16 -12.28 -14.95
CA ASN A 61 -21.26 -13.72 -15.11
C ASN A 61 -21.23 -14.45 -13.77
N GLY A 62 -21.70 -15.71 -13.76
CA GLY A 62 -21.73 -16.56 -12.58
C GLY A 62 -20.47 -17.43 -12.38
N ASN A 63 -19.38 -17.18 -13.08
CA ASN A 63 -18.16 -17.94 -12.90
C ASN A 63 -17.57 -17.67 -11.50
N TRP A 64 -17.17 -18.71 -10.79
CA TRP A 64 -16.63 -18.61 -9.45
C TRP A 64 -15.24 -17.96 -9.37
N VAL A 65 -14.47 -18.05 -10.46
CA VAL A 65 -13.13 -17.48 -10.58
C VAL A 65 -12.88 -16.96 -11.99
N ILE A 66 -12.02 -15.94 -12.08
CA ILE A 66 -11.53 -15.36 -13.32
C ILE A 66 -10.02 -15.38 -13.29
N ALA A 67 -9.41 -16.17 -14.17
CA ALA A 67 -7.99 -16.49 -14.11
C ALA A 67 -7.05 -15.37 -14.64
N THR A 68 -7.59 -14.43 -15.42
CA THR A 68 -6.82 -13.36 -16.06
C THR A 68 -7.56 -12.02 -15.97
N PRO A 69 -6.87 -10.88 -16.03
CA PRO A 69 -7.51 -9.58 -16.01
C PRO A 69 -8.62 -9.46 -17.06
N THR A 70 -9.83 -9.20 -16.59
CA THR A 70 -11.03 -9.05 -17.40
C THR A 70 -11.66 -7.69 -17.17
N GLN A 71 -12.02 -6.98 -18.25
CA GLN A 71 -12.58 -5.63 -18.15
C GLN A 71 -14.01 -5.65 -17.59
N ILE A 72 -14.30 -4.71 -16.69
CA ILE A 72 -15.64 -4.49 -16.12
C ILE A 72 -16.40 -3.46 -16.97
N GLY A 73 -17.39 -3.90 -17.73
CA GLY A 73 -18.19 -3.02 -18.58
C GLY A 73 -17.34 -2.22 -19.58
N THR A 74 -17.86 -1.08 -20.01
CA THR A 74 -17.23 -0.23 -21.06
C THR A 74 -16.88 1.18 -20.57
N ALA A 75 -17.10 1.49 -19.29
CA ALA A 75 -16.82 2.82 -18.75
C ALA A 75 -15.31 3.09 -18.70
N THR A 76 -14.93 4.34 -18.98
CA THR A 76 -13.54 4.82 -19.09
C THR A 76 -13.23 5.95 -18.11
N ASN A 77 -14.00 6.06 -17.03
CA ASN A 77 -13.87 7.12 -16.04
C ASN A 77 -13.75 6.61 -14.59
N TRP A 78 -13.23 5.40 -14.41
CA TRP A 78 -13.00 4.86 -13.09
C TRP A 78 -11.83 5.57 -12.40
N LEU A 79 -12.04 5.99 -11.14
CA LEU A 79 -11.06 6.72 -10.34
C LEU A 79 -10.37 5.84 -9.30
N SER A 80 -11.15 5.04 -8.57
CA SER A 80 -10.65 4.16 -7.50
C SER A 80 -11.60 3.01 -7.26
N VAL A 81 -11.09 1.94 -6.66
CA VAL A 81 -11.84 0.74 -6.26
C VAL A 81 -11.37 0.31 -4.87
N SER A 82 -12.30 -0.19 -4.07
CA SER A 82 -12.04 -0.89 -2.82
C SER A 82 -12.90 -2.13 -2.78
N ASP A 83 -12.31 -3.30 -2.53
CA ASP A 83 -13.07 -4.53 -2.36
C ASP A 83 -12.97 -5.07 -0.93
N GLY A 84 -14.10 -5.49 -0.41
CA GLY A 84 -14.21 -6.27 0.81
C GLY A 84 -14.01 -7.76 0.54
N TRP A 85 -14.48 -8.61 1.44
CA TRP A 85 -14.40 -10.05 1.22
C TRP A 85 -15.36 -10.53 0.12
N TYR A 86 -16.54 -9.94 0.01
CA TYR A 86 -17.60 -10.43 -0.84
C TYR A 86 -18.24 -9.36 -1.73
N HIS A 87 -17.94 -8.07 -1.51
CA HIS A 87 -18.50 -6.97 -2.28
C HIS A 87 -17.42 -5.97 -2.67
N THR A 88 -17.74 -5.10 -3.60
CA THR A 88 -16.83 -4.08 -4.14
C THR A 88 -17.54 -2.75 -4.25
N ILE A 89 -16.84 -1.69 -3.95
CA ILE A 89 -17.27 -0.32 -4.19
C ILE A 89 -16.22 0.42 -5.02
N ALA A 90 -16.65 1.34 -5.87
CA ALA A 90 -15.76 2.11 -6.71
C ALA A 90 -16.26 3.54 -6.92
N LEU A 91 -15.32 4.45 -7.19
CA LEU A 91 -15.60 5.82 -7.56
C LEU A 91 -15.29 6.06 -9.03
N LYS A 92 -16.09 6.88 -9.66
CA LYS A 92 -15.76 7.48 -10.94
C LYS A 92 -15.22 8.90 -10.78
N THR A 93 -14.59 9.43 -11.82
CA THR A 93 -13.99 10.78 -11.83
C THR A 93 -15.03 11.90 -11.70
N ASP A 94 -16.30 11.60 -11.95
CA ASP A 94 -17.43 12.51 -11.75
C ASP A 94 -17.95 12.53 -10.31
N GLY A 95 -17.28 11.80 -9.37
CA GLY A 95 -17.66 11.72 -7.97
C GLY A 95 -18.84 10.80 -7.67
N THR A 96 -19.30 10.00 -8.64
CA THR A 96 -20.36 9.00 -8.41
C THR A 96 -19.81 7.74 -7.74
N LEU A 97 -20.64 7.14 -6.86
CA LEU A 97 -20.36 5.89 -6.15
C LEU A 97 -21.04 4.72 -6.83
N TRP A 98 -20.29 3.63 -7.06
CA TRP A 98 -20.74 2.40 -7.70
C TRP A 98 -20.44 1.21 -6.83
N VAL A 99 -21.32 0.20 -6.81
CA VAL A 99 -21.24 -0.97 -5.93
C VAL A 99 -21.68 -2.23 -6.64
N TRP A 100 -21.14 -3.39 -6.20
CA TRP A 100 -21.55 -4.71 -6.70
C TRP A 100 -21.04 -5.82 -5.79
N GLY A 101 -21.49 -7.06 -6.00
CA GLY A 101 -21.17 -8.23 -5.21
C GLY A 101 -22.30 -8.59 -4.22
N ASP A 102 -21.91 -9.22 -3.13
CA ASP A 102 -22.79 -9.66 -2.05
C ASP A 102 -23.48 -8.49 -1.34
N ASN A 103 -24.76 -8.68 -1.01
CA ASN A 103 -25.60 -7.68 -0.35
C ASN A 103 -26.44 -8.23 0.80
N GLU A 104 -26.15 -9.43 1.30
CA GLU A 104 -26.93 -10.05 2.37
C GLU A 104 -27.13 -9.13 3.59
N TYR A 105 -26.12 -8.30 3.90
CA TYR A 105 -26.11 -7.37 5.03
C TYR A 105 -26.34 -5.91 4.63
N GLY A 106 -26.80 -5.64 3.39
CA GLY A 106 -26.99 -4.28 2.89
C GLY A 106 -25.69 -3.52 2.60
N GLN A 107 -24.57 -4.21 2.44
CA GLN A 107 -23.23 -3.62 2.23
C GLN A 107 -23.08 -2.89 0.88
N LEU A 108 -24.02 -3.08 -0.05
CA LEU A 108 -24.09 -2.28 -1.27
C LEU A 108 -24.75 -0.91 -1.07
N GLY A 109 -25.61 -0.76 -0.06
CA GLY A 109 -26.25 0.52 0.25
C GLY A 109 -27.34 0.95 -0.73
N ASP A 110 -27.92 0.02 -1.49
CA ASP A 110 -28.94 0.28 -2.52
C ASP A 110 -30.37 0.15 -1.99
N ASN A 111 -30.55 0.14 -0.66
CA ASN A 111 -31.81 -0.09 0.05
C ASN A 111 -32.41 -1.50 -0.16
N THR A 112 -31.59 -2.46 -0.59
CA THR A 112 -31.97 -3.87 -0.74
C THR A 112 -30.98 -4.78 -0.01
N THR A 113 -31.22 -6.08 -0.04
CA THR A 113 -30.28 -7.14 0.37
C THR A 113 -30.04 -8.13 -0.76
N VAL A 114 -30.15 -7.68 -2.01
CA VAL A 114 -30.00 -8.50 -3.20
C VAL A 114 -28.65 -8.24 -3.86
N ASP A 115 -27.90 -9.31 -4.10
CA ASP A 115 -26.59 -9.27 -4.78
C ASP A 115 -26.66 -8.59 -6.14
N LYS A 116 -25.59 -7.96 -6.55
CA LYS A 116 -25.45 -7.34 -7.87
C LYS A 116 -24.21 -7.90 -8.57
N LEU A 117 -24.43 -8.54 -9.71
CA LEU A 117 -23.38 -9.16 -10.52
C LEU A 117 -22.63 -8.15 -11.40
N THR A 118 -23.14 -6.92 -11.51
CA THR A 118 -22.57 -5.81 -12.30
C THR A 118 -22.62 -4.52 -11.49
N PRO A 119 -21.74 -3.56 -11.78
CA PRO A 119 -21.77 -2.26 -11.10
C PRO A 119 -23.12 -1.56 -11.22
N ILE A 120 -23.67 -1.12 -10.09
CA ILE A 120 -24.83 -0.21 -10.01
C ILE A 120 -24.42 1.08 -9.30
N GLN A 121 -25.00 2.20 -9.72
CA GLN A 121 -24.75 3.50 -9.06
C GLN A 121 -25.61 3.63 -7.80
N ILE A 122 -25.00 4.20 -6.72
CA ILE A 122 -25.71 4.51 -5.48
C ILE A 122 -26.13 5.97 -5.45
N GLY A 123 -27.44 6.18 -5.48
CA GLY A 123 -28.02 7.53 -5.48
C GLY A 123 -27.60 8.35 -6.71
N THR A 124 -27.79 9.67 -6.62
CA THR A 124 -27.48 10.61 -7.70
C THR A 124 -26.40 11.64 -7.31
N THR A 125 -25.84 11.50 -6.10
CA THR A 125 -24.83 12.44 -5.62
C THR A 125 -23.47 12.23 -6.29
N THR A 126 -22.76 13.33 -6.54
CA THR A 126 -21.48 13.36 -7.26
C THR A 126 -20.36 13.91 -6.39
N ASN A 127 -20.47 13.77 -5.07
CA ASN A 127 -19.55 14.35 -4.10
C ASN A 127 -18.83 13.28 -3.24
N TRP A 128 -18.80 12.03 -3.66
CA TRP A 128 -18.01 11.00 -3.00
C TRP A 128 -16.53 11.17 -3.35
N GLN A 129 -15.64 11.08 -2.34
CA GLN A 129 -14.22 11.37 -2.50
C GLN A 129 -13.31 10.20 -2.11
N THR A 130 -13.59 9.53 -1.00
CA THR A 130 -12.79 8.43 -0.47
C THR A 130 -13.69 7.27 -0.12
N ILE A 131 -13.22 6.05 -0.37
CA ILE A 131 -13.96 4.81 -0.12
C ILE A 131 -13.09 3.77 0.57
N ALA A 132 -13.68 2.96 1.41
CA ALA A 132 -13.07 1.78 2.01
C ALA A 132 -14.12 0.72 2.31
N THR A 133 -13.70 -0.54 2.35
CA THR A 133 -14.56 -1.70 2.62
C THR A 133 -13.99 -2.56 3.74
N GLY A 134 -14.88 -3.22 4.47
CA GLY A 134 -14.53 -4.33 5.33
C GLY A 134 -15.12 -5.64 4.83
N ILE A 135 -15.40 -6.61 5.72
CA ILE A 135 -16.00 -7.89 5.30
C ILE A 135 -17.41 -7.66 4.77
N TYR A 136 -18.26 -7.03 5.57
CA TYR A 136 -19.70 -6.87 5.33
C TYR A 136 -20.15 -5.40 5.49
N HIS A 137 -19.24 -4.46 5.34
CA HIS A 137 -19.56 -3.05 5.48
C HIS A 137 -18.75 -2.19 4.50
N SER A 138 -19.30 -1.05 4.23
CA SER A 138 -18.74 -0.03 3.35
C SER A 138 -18.65 1.30 4.06
N LEU A 139 -17.64 2.07 3.73
CA LEU A 139 -17.33 3.38 4.27
C LEU A 139 -17.01 4.35 3.15
N ALA A 140 -17.39 5.60 3.31
CA ALA A 140 -16.99 6.66 2.39
C ALA A 140 -16.85 8.01 3.08
N ILE A 141 -16.03 8.89 2.50
CA ILE A 141 -15.96 10.30 2.84
C ILE A 141 -16.43 11.11 1.64
N LYS A 142 -17.25 12.12 1.87
CA LYS A 142 -17.66 13.08 0.85
C LYS A 142 -16.70 14.26 0.77
N THR A 143 -16.79 15.04 -0.29
CA THR A 143 -15.96 16.26 -0.51
C THR A 143 -16.16 17.34 0.55
N ASP A 144 -17.27 17.30 1.28
CA ASP A 144 -17.54 18.16 2.44
C ASP A 144 -16.89 17.65 3.73
N GLY A 145 -16.09 16.57 3.66
CA GLY A 145 -15.39 15.96 4.78
C GLY A 145 -16.28 15.14 5.71
N THR A 146 -17.52 14.84 5.37
CA THR A 146 -18.42 14.00 6.17
C THR A 146 -18.12 12.52 5.98
N LEU A 147 -18.22 11.71 7.06
CA LEU A 147 -17.97 10.26 7.07
C LEU A 147 -19.29 9.50 6.99
N TRP A 148 -19.37 8.49 6.15
CA TRP A 148 -20.55 7.67 5.88
C TRP A 148 -20.26 6.18 6.02
N PHE A 149 -21.27 5.42 6.49
CA PHE A 149 -21.21 3.98 6.74
C PHE A 149 -22.49 3.29 6.27
N TRP A 150 -22.38 2.06 5.76
CA TRP A 150 -23.52 1.15 5.50
C TRP A 150 -23.07 -0.30 5.52
N GLY A 151 -24.04 -1.23 5.54
CA GLY A 151 -23.82 -2.66 5.69
C GLY A 151 -23.96 -3.15 7.13
N SER A 152 -23.32 -4.24 7.44
CA SER A 152 -23.40 -4.90 8.76
C SER A 152 -22.76 -4.04 9.87
N ARG A 153 -23.49 -3.88 10.95
CA ARG A 153 -22.99 -3.25 12.18
C ARG A 153 -22.49 -4.25 13.23
N SER A 154 -22.76 -5.53 13.07
CA SER A 154 -22.48 -6.53 14.10
C SER A 154 -21.02 -6.58 14.52
N ASN A 155 -20.12 -6.47 13.55
CA ASN A 155 -18.68 -6.58 13.79
C ASN A 155 -18.00 -5.23 14.06
N ILE A 156 -18.68 -4.10 13.82
CA ILE A 156 -18.13 -2.75 14.02
C ILE A 156 -18.79 -2.00 15.15
N TYR A 157 -20.08 -2.25 15.39
CA TYR A 157 -20.86 -1.53 16.38
C TYR A 157 -21.45 -2.44 17.47
N GLY A 158 -21.12 -3.75 17.46
CA GLY A 158 -21.60 -4.69 18.48
C GLY A 158 -23.11 -4.91 18.50
N THR A 159 -23.82 -4.46 17.47
CA THR A 159 -25.28 -4.57 17.35
C THR A 159 -25.63 -5.43 16.14
N SER A 160 -26.68 -6.26 16.24
CA SER A 160 -27.18 -7.07 15.10
C SER A 160 -27.91 -6.25 14.02
N SER A 161 -27.85 -4.92 14.07
CA SER A 161 -28.47 -4.04 13.08
C SER A 161 -27.60 -3.90 11.83
N GLN A 162 -28.28 -3.73 10.70
CA GLN A 162 -27.64 -3.44 9.41
C GLN A 162 -28.23 -2.16 8.83
N ASN A 163 -27.43 -1.45 8.05
CA ASN A 163 -27.85 -0.27 7.29
C ASN A 163 -27.78 -0.57 5.79
N ASN A 164 -28.94 -0.59 5.14
CA ASN A 164 -29.03 -0.86 3.70
C ASN A 164 -28.81 0.40 2.84
N ILE A 165 -28.57 1.55 3.47
CA ILE A 165 -28.32 2.84 2.81
C ILE A 165 -27.13 3.55 3.47
N PRO A 166 -26.34 4.33 2.72
CA PRO A 166 -25.30 5.19 3.31
C PRO A 166 -25.87 6.09 4.39
N THR A 167 -25.29 6.02 5.60
CA THR A 167 -25.73 6.79 6.78
C THR A 167 -24.51 7.54 7.34
N GLN A 168 -24.66 8.83 7.62
CA GLN A 168 -23.59 9.66 8.15
C GLN A 168 -23.22 9.26 9.59
N ILE A 169 -21.91 9.21 9.87
CA ILE A 169 -21.36 9.00 11.21
C ILE A 169 -20.98 10.35 11.82
N GLY A 170 -21.62 10.70 12.92
CA GLY A 170 -21.34 11.96 13.62
C GLY A 170 -21.65 13.20 12.78
N THR A 171 -21.11 14.33 13.20
CA THR A 171 -21.31 15.65 12.57
C THR A 171 -20.02 16.29 12.07
N ASP A 172 -18.90 15.63 12.23
CA ASP A 172 -17.58 16.14 11.81
C ASP A 172 -17.50 16.25 10.29
N THR A 173 -16.84 17.30 9.83
CA THR A 173 -16.68 17.65 8.39
C THR A 173 -15.20 17.77 7.99
N ASN A 174 -14.31 17.11 8.72
CA ASN A 174 -12.88 17.21 8.49
C ASN A 174 -12.20 15.82 8.28
N TRP A 175 -12.97 14.80 7.94
CA TRP A 175 -12.41 13.48 7.59
C TRP A 175 -11.70 13.56 6.23
N LEU A 176 -10.50 12.98 6.15
CA LEU A 176 -9.61 13.07 4.98
C LEU A 176 -9.26 11.70 4.39
N LYS A 177 -8.82 10.76 5.23
CA LYS A 177 -8.41 9.41 4.80
C LYS A 177 -9.17 8.36 5.56
N LEU A 178 -9.29 7.18 4.94
CA LEU A 178 -10.10 6.09 5.44
C LEU A 178 -9.46 4.75 5.10
N ALA A 179 -9.46 3.84 6.05
CA ALA A 179 -9.07 2.46 5.87
C ALA A 179 -10.10 1.53 6.53
N GLY A 180 -10.55 0.52 5.80
CA GLY A 180 -11.47 -0.51 6.28
C GLY A 180 -10.74 -1.84 6.43
N GLY A 181 -10.78 -2.43 7.61
CA GLY A 181 -10.26 -3.75 7.90
C GLY A 181 -11.38 -4.78 8.04
N GLN A 182 -11.02 -5.97 8.49
CA GLN A 182 -11.98 -7.05 8.66
C GLN A 182 -13.12 -6.65 9.58
N HIS A 183 -12.80 -6.14 10.77
CA HIS A 183 -13.76 -5.82 11.83
C HIS A 183 -13.46 -4.50 12.55
N HIS A 184 -12.50 -3.71 12.05
CA HIS A 184 -12.20 -2.40 12.58
C HIS A 184 -11.91 -1.43 11.45
N CYS A 185 -11.97 -0.15 11.75
CA CYS A 185 -11.77 0.93 10.83
C CYS A 185 -10.78 1.93 11.39
N ALA A 186 -10.11 2.63 10.51
CA ALA A 186 -9.24 3.74 10.84
C ALA A 186 -9.47 4.91 9.88
N ALA A 187 -9.32 6.13 10.38
CA ALA A 187 -9.44 7.34 9.57
C ALA A 187 -8.50 8.44 10.07
N ILE A 188 -8.06 9.30 9.18
CA ILE A 188 -7.26 10.48 9.50
C ILE A 188 -8.07 11.73 9.14
N LYS A 189 -8.08 12.70 10.03
CA LYS A 189 -8.69 14.02 9.81
C LYS A 189 -7.69 15.01 9.19
N THR A 190 -8.20 16.11 8.67
CA THR A 190 -7.40 17.18 8.05
C THR A 190 -6.43 17.86 9.01
N ASP A 191 -6.67 17.77 10.31
CA ASP A 191 -5.77 18.22 11.38
C ASP A 191 -4.65 17.23 11.72
N GLY A 192 -4.54 16.12 10.97
CA GLY A 192 -3.54 15.09 11.16
C GLY A 192 -3.80 14.15 12.34
N THR A 193 -4.98 14.20 12.98
CA THR A 193 -5.35 13.26 14.04
C THR A 193 -5.80 11.93 13.47
N LEU A 194 -5.44 10.82 14.14
CA LEU A 194 -5.83 9.45 13.79
C LEU A 194 -6.97 8.98 14.68
N TRP A 195 -7.95 8.34 14.08
CA TRP A 195 -9.16 7.84 14.74
C TRP A 195 -9.40 6.37 14.37
N THR A 196 -9.83 5.55 15.32
CA THR A 196 -10.13 4.13 15.11
C THR A 196 -11.42 3.72 15.81
N TRP A 197 -12.09 2.67 15.31
CA TRP A 197 -13.29 2.09 15.91
C TRP A 197 -13.49 0.66 15.41
N GLY A 198 -14.34 -0.11 16.10
CA GLY A 198 -14.68 -1.50 15.82
C GLY A 198 -14.09 -2.47 16.83
N GLU A 199 -13.76 -3.68 16.37
CA GLU A 199 -13.15 -4.75 17.17
C GLU A 199 -11.79 -4.33 17.73
N ASN A 200 -11.49 -4.75 18.97
CA ASN A 200 -10.26 -4.42 19.66
C ASN A 200 -9.65 -5.58 20.47
N SER A 201 -10.06 -6.80 20.23
CA SER A 201 -9.64 -7.97 21.03
C SER A 201 -8.13 -8.20 21.06
N THR A 202 -7.39 -7.69 20.06
CA THR A 202 -5.93 -7.79 19.95
C THR A 202 -5.22 -6.43 20.07
N GLY A 203 -5.94 -5.36 20.44
CA GLY A 203 -5.40 -4.02 20.58
C GLY A 203 -5.29 -3.26 19.24
N GLN A 204 -5.99 -3.71 18.19
CA GLN A 204 -5.92 -3.15 16.85
C GLN A 204 -6.39 -1.70 16.75
N LEU A 205 -7.09 -1.17 17.74
CA LEU A 205 -7.48 0.24 17.81
C LEU A 205 -6.38 1.15 18.33
N GLY A 206 -5.38 0.60 19.06
CA GLY A 206 -4.24 1.39 19.54
C GLY A 206 -4.55 2.34 20.70
N ASP A 207 -5.65 2.13 21.42
CA ASP A 207 -6.08 2.96 22.56
C ASP A 207 -5.54 2.47 23.91
N GLY A 208 -4.63 1.49 23.91
CA GLY A 208 -4.07 0.88 25.12
C GLY A 208 -4.95 -0.16 25.77
N THR A 209 -6.11 -0.48 25.16
CA THR A 209 -7.10 -1.43 25.71
C THR A 209 -7.38 -2.57 24.72
N THR A 210 -8.21 -3.51 25.14
CA THR A 210 -8.82 -4.53 24.27
C THR A 210 -10.34 -4.34 24.17
N THR A 211 -10.82 -3.15 24.52
CA THR A 211 -12.24 -2.83 24.56
C THR A 211 -12.74 -2.42 23.16
N TYR A 212 -13.80 -3.06 22.72
CA TYR A 212 -14.51 -2.71 21.51
C TYR A 212 -15.03 -1.25 21.51
N ARG A 213 -14.92 -0.53 20.38
CA ARG A 213 -15.40 0.85 20.27
C ARG A 213 -16.47 0.97 19.18
N THR A 214 -17.66 1.36 19.56
CA THR A 214 -18.79 1.52 18.64
C THR A 214 -18.76 2.85 17.84
N ASN A 215 -17.96 3.83 18.29
CA ASN A 215 -17.79 5.13 17.62
C ASN A 215 -16.31 5.42 17.42
N PRO A 216 -15.93 6.26 16.45
CA PRO A 216 -14.57 6.71 16.30
C PRO A 216 -13.99 7.29 17.59
N ILE A 217 -12.83 6.82 18.00
CA ILE A 217 -12.04 7.38 19.12
C ILE A 217 -10.70 7.86 18.60
N GLN A 218 -10.19 8.95 19.14
CA GLN A 218 -8.87 9.45 18.77
C GLN A 218 -7.76 8.58 19.37
N VAL A 219 -6.75 8.27 18.58
CA VAL A 219 -5.56 7.48 18.98
C VAL A 219 -4.46 8.43 19.43
N GLY A 220 -4.28 8.52 20.75
CA GLY A 220 -3.28 9.42 21.34
C GLY A 220 -3.58 10.90 21.04
N THR A 221 -2.53 11.73 21.07
CA THR A 221 -2.65 13.20 20.89
C THR A 221 -1.85 13.72 19.68
N ALA A 222 -1.25 12.83 18.89
CA ALA A 222 -0.45 13.22 17.74
C ALA A 222 -1.34 13.80 16.61
N THR A 223 -0.82 14.82 15.93
CA THR A 223 -1.48 15.56 14.83
C THR A 223 -0.65 15.53 13.55
N ASP A 224 0.22 14.55 13.42
CA ASP A 224 1.17 14.40 12.31
C ASP A 224 1.00 13.09 11.53
N TRP A 225 -0.14 12.41 11.69
CA TRP A 225 -0.43 11.20 10.94
C TRP A 225 -0.68 11.52 9.46
N LEU A 226 0.05 10.81 8.58
CA LEU A 226 0.04 11.02 7.13
C LEU A 226 -0.82 10.00 6.40
N ASP A 227 -0.68 8.71 6.73
CA ASP A 227 -1.39 7.61 6.06
C ASP A 227 -1.69 6.48 7.02
N VAL A 228 -2.74 5.68 6.74
CA VAL A 228 -3.15 4.54 7.54
C VAL A 228 -3.64 3.41 6.65
N SER A 229 -3.28 2.19 7.00
CA SER A 229 -3.78 0.96 6.38
C SER A 229 -4.07 -0.08 7.47
N VAL A 230 -5.08 -0.90 7.28
CA VAL A 230 -5.53 -1.87 8.27
C VAL A 230 -5.58 -3.27 7.69
N GLY A 231 -5.08 -4.23 8.45
CA GLY A 231 -5.16 -5.64 8.12
C GLY A 231 -6.32 -6.34 8.84
N THR A 232 -6.21 -7.64 9.03
CA THR A 232 -7.28 -8.42 9.67
C THR A 232 -7.53 -7.95 11.11
N ARG A 233 -6.49 -7.83 11.93
CA ARG A 233 -6.57 -7.43 13.35
C ARG A 233 -5.40 -6.57 13.76
N TYR A 234 -4.83 -5.81 12.85
CA TYR A 234 -3.73 -4.90 13.12
C TYR A 234 -3.86 -3.65 12.26
N THR A 235 -3.20 -2.61 12.70
CA THR A 235 -3.15 -1.32 12.03
C THR A 235 -1.70 -0.90 11.81
N ILE A 236 -1.44 -0.31 10.67
CA ILE A 236 -0.17 0.30 10.31
C ILE A 236 -0.40 1.72 9.83
N ALA A 237 0.45 2.65 10.23
CA ALA A 237 0.32 4.05 9.85
C ALA A 237 1.68 4.71 9.65
N THR A 238 1.70 5.81 8.91
CA THR A 238 2.88 6.65 8.75
C THR A 238 2.61 8.06 9.25
N LYS A 239 3.67 8.74 9.66
CA LYS A 239 3.65 10.16 10.02
C LYS A 239 4.25 11.02 8.90
N ASN A 240 4.11 12.34 9.03
CA ASN A 240 4.61 13.31 8.04
C ASN A 240 6.13 13.23 7.78
N ASN A 241 6.89 12.67 8.72
CA ASN A 241 8.32 12.38 8.59
C ASN A 241 8.61 10.99 7.99
N PHE A 242 7.59 10.32 7.44
CA PHE A 242 7.65 8.97 6.87
C PHE A 242 8.02 7.86 7.86
N SER A 243 8.05 8.14 9.17
CA SER A 243 8.21 7.08 10.17
C SER A 243 7.03 6.12 10.14
N LEU A 244 7.34 4.83 10.28
CA LEU A 244 6.36 3.75 10.27
C LEU A 244 5.97 3.36 11.68
N TRP A 245 4.68 3.15 11.93
CA TRP A 245 4.08 2.77 13.19
C TRP A 245 3.12 1.60 13.01
N SER A 246 3.12 0.64 13.94
CA SER A 246 2.24 -0.52 13.88
C SER A 246 1.73 -0.92 15.26
N TRP A 247 0.53 -1.56 15.31
CA TRP A 247 -0.07 -2.08 16.53
C TRP A 247 -1.19 -3.08 16.21
N GLY A 248 -1.63 -3.84 17.21
CA GLY A 248 -2.63 -4.89 17.10
C GLY A 248 -2.01 -6.28 17.15
N ASP A 249 -2.60 -7.22 16.44
CA ASP A 249 -2.13 -8.60 16.34
C ASP A 249 -0.76 -8.71 15.68
N ASN A 250 0.10 -9.54 16.27
CA ASN A 250 1.44 -9.80 15.78
C ASN A 250 1.81 -11.30 15.74
N TYR A 251 0.82 -12.17 15.73
CA TYR A 251 1.08 -13.61 15.72
C TYR A 251 1.98 -14.05 14.57
N SER A 252 1.81 -13.46 13.40
CA SER A 252 2.59 -13.75 12.19
C SER A 252 3.74 -12.76 11.94
N GLY A 253 4.15 -11.93 12.91
CA GLY A 253 5.21 -10.94 12.73
C GLY A 253 4.80 -9.76 11.83
N GLN A 254 3.50 -9.56 11.61
CA GLN A 254 2.98 -8.53 10.69
C GLN A 254 3.24 -7.10 11.16
N LEU A 255 3.59 -6.88 12.41
CA LEU A 255 3.99 -5.57 12.91
C LEU A 255 5.43 -5.19 12.54
N GLY A 256 6.27 -6.16 12.16
CA GLY A 256 7.64 -5.93 11.69
C GLY A 256 8.60 -5.41 12.76
N ASN A 257 8.28 -5.60 14.03
CA ASN A 257 9.02 -5.09 15.20
C ASN A 257 10.07 -6.06 15.76
N GLY A 258 10.34 -7.17 15.06
CA GLY A 258 11.29 -8.22 15.47
C GLY A 258 10.71 -9.27 16.40
N THR A 259 9.40 -9.27 16.61
CA THR A 259 8.69 -10.25 17.44
C THR A 259 7.56 -10.91 16.68
N SER A 260 7.14 -12.10 17.11
CA SER A 260 5.99 -12.83 16.58
C SER A 260 5.49 -13.88 17.55
N GLY A 261 4.35 -14.51 17.26
CA GLY A 261 3.76 -15.59 18.05
C GLY A 261 2.84 -15.11 19.17
N ASN A 262 2.56 -16.01 20.13
CA ASN A 262 1.69 -15.70 21.26
C ASN A 262 2.28 -14.57 22.12
N ASN A 263 1.42 -13.69 22.63
CA ASN A 263 1.77 -12.54 23.49
C ASN A 263 2.66 -11.47 22.84
N SER A 264 2.72 -11.40 21.50
CA SER A 264 3.45 -10.37 20.77
C SER A 264 2.59 -9.19 20.34
N ASN A 265 1.31 -9.16 20.71
CA ASN A 265 0.37 -8.08 20.37
C ASN A 265 0.82 -6.76 20.99
N VAL A 266 0.57 -5.67 20.25
CA VAL A 266 0.91 -4.31 20.66
C VAL A 266 -0.36 -3.48 20.75
N PHE A 267 -0.59 -2.83 21.90
CA PHE A 267 -1.89 -2.19 22.21
C PHE A 267 -1.91 -0.68 21.97
N ILE A 268 -0.76 -0.09 21.66
CA ILE A 268 -0.60 1.34 21.34
C ILE A 268 0.28 1.51 20.10
N PRO A 269 0.13 2.57 19.32
CA PRO A 269 1.03 2.85 18.21
C PRO A 269 2.49 2.81 18.65
N THR A 270 3.28 1.92 18.04
CA THR A 270 4.69 1.74 18.32
C THR A 270 5.49 1.92 17.04
N GLN A 271 6.53 2.74 17.08
CA GLN A 271 7.38 3.00 15.92
C GLN A 271 8.18 1.75 15.54
N VAL A 272 8.23 1.44 14.26
CA VAL A 272 8.96 0.30 13.71
C VAL A 272 10.22 0.77 13.02
N GLY A 273 11.37 0.37 13.58
CA GLY A 273 12.68 0.79 13.07
C GLY A 273 12.91 2.31 13.15
N THR A 274 14.10 2.74 12.82
CA THR A 274 14.49 4.16 12.85
C THR A 274 14.72 4.76 11.46
N SER A 275 14.66 3.96 10.39
CA SER A 275 15.04 4.35 9.03
C SER A 275 14.18 3.70 7.93
N LEU A 276 12.93 3.38 8.26
CA LEU A 276 11.97 2.88 7.27
C LEU A 276 11.18 4.05 6.68
N ASP A 277 11.79 4.89 5.86
CA ASP A 277 11.16 6.04 5.19
C ASP A 277 9.98 5.58 4.30
N ALA A 278 8.87 5.25 4.95
CA ALA A 278 7.71 4.59 4.36
C ALA A 278 6.83 5.59 3.61
N SER A 279 7.04 5.75 2.31
CA SER A 279 6.24 6.64 1.46
C SER A 279 4.89 6.05 1.06
N LYS A 280 4.76 4.72 1.05
CA LYS A 280 3.50 4.00 0.84
C LYS A 280 3.44 2.78 1.73
N ILE A 281 2.27 2.49 2.27
CA ILE A 281 1.98 1.33 3.09
C ILE A 281 0.79 0.56 2.54
N ALA A 282 0.83 -0.76 2.65
CA ALA A 282 -0.26 -1.65 2.29
C ALA A 282 -0.34 -2.82 3.28
N ALA A 283 -1.41 -2.89 4.03
CA ALA A 283 -1.70 -3.99 4.93
C ALA A 283 -2.49 -5.07 4.19
N GLY A 284 -1.99 -6.29 4.18
CA GLY A 284 -2.75 -7.48 3.80
C GLY A 284 -3.42 -8.11 5.00
N GLY A 285 -3.95 -9.33 4.88
CA GLY A 285 -4.57 -10.02 6.01
C GLY A 285 -3.61 -10.18 7.20
N TYR A 286 -2.42 -10.72 6.96
CA TYR A 286 -1.41 -11.03 7.97
C TYR A 286 0.02 -10.68 7.50
N HIS A 287 0.17 -9.77 6.56
CA HIS A 287 1.46 -9.29 6.06
C HIS A 287 1.35 -7.82 5.67
N VAL A 288 2.48 -7.16 5.60
CA VAL A 288 2.59 -5.76 5.24
C VAL A 288 3.61 -5.59 4.13
N LEU A 289 3.30 -4.75 3.17
CA LEU A 289 4.26 -4.23 2.19
C LEU A 289 4.43 -2.73 2.42
N VAL A 290 5.68 -2.29 2.32
CA VAL A 290 6.06 -0.88 2.44
C VAL A 290 6.92 -0.51 1.25
N LYS A 291 6.63 0.62 0.61
CA LYS A 291 7.51 1.22 -0.37
C LYS A 291 8.21 2.42 0.26
N ASN A 292 9.52 2.46 0.15
CA ASN A 292 10.34 3.57 0.61
C ASN A 292 10.35 4.71 -0.44
N GLU A 293 10.84 5.89 -0.05
CA GLU A 293 11.01 7.02 -0.96
C GLU A 293 11.99 6.73 -2.12
N ASP A 294 13.02 5.94 -1.87
CA ASP A 294 13.99 5.46 -2.86
C ASP A 294 13.42 4.44 -3.87
N GLY A 295 12.15 4.04 -3.69
CA GLY A 295 11.44 3.11 -4.56
C GLY A 295 11.55 1.63 -4.19
N PHE A 296 12.37 1.27 -3.19
CA PHE A 296 12.47 -0.12 -2.73
C PHE A 296 11.21 -0.57 -2.01
N ILE A 297 10.88 -1.85 -2.18
CA ILE A 297 9.76 -2.48 -1.49
C ILE A 297 10.32 -3.42 -0.42
N ARG A 298 9.71 -3.40 0.76
CA ARG A 298 9.98 -4.32 1.86
C ARG A 298 8.69 -4.97 2.34
N GLY A 299 8.82 -6.18 2.88
CA GLY A 299 7.68 -6.90 3.42
C GLY A 299 7.97 -7.56 4.76
N THR A 300 6.93 -7.75 5.57
CA THR A 300 6.95 -8.47 6.85
C THR A 300 5.64 -9.23 7.05
N GLY A 301 5.62 -10.15 8.01
CA GLY A 301 4.45 -10.94 8.38
C GLY A 301 4.44 -12.34 7.78
N SER A 302 3.25 -12.90 7.65
CA SER A 302 3.03 -14.23 7.08
C SER A 302 3.56 -14.33 5.64
N ASN A 303 4.25 -15.43 5.34
CA ASN A 303 4.81 -15.69 4.01
C ASN A 303 4.62 -17.16 3.55
N VAL A 304 3.73 -17.89 4.21
CA VAL A 304 3.52 -19.35 3.98
C VAL A 304 3.03 -19.69 2.57
N VAL A 305 2.57 -18.72 1.81
CA VAL A 305 2.15 -18.86 0.41
C VAL A 305 2.92 -17.90 -0.52
N GLY A 306 4.04 -17.34 -0.05
CA GLY A 306 4.90 -16.44 -0.82
C GLY A 306 4.38 -15.01 -0.97
N GLN A 307 3.46 -14.58 -0.08
CA GLN A 307 2.78 -13.27 -0.20
C GLN A 307 3.68 -12.06 0.01
N ILE A 308 4.85 -12.22 0.64
CA ILE A 308 5.86 -11.17 0.73
C ILE A 308 6.58 -10.98 -0.60
N GLY A 309 6.83 -12.06 -1.34
CA GLY A 309 7.51 -11.98 -2.64
C GLY A 309 9.04 -11.90 -2.56
N ASP A 310 9.65 -12.34 -1.46
CA ASP A 310 11.10 -12.30 -1.19
C ASP A 310 11.87 -13.53 -1.70
N GLY A 311 11.24 -14.38 -2.48
CA GLY A 311 11.80 -15.64 -2.98
C GLY A 311 11.69 -16.81 -2.01
N THR A 312 11.11 -16.61 -0.82
CA THR A 312 10.96 -17.62 0.22
C THR A 312 9.49 -17.91 0.56
N TYR A 313 9.26 -18.90 1.41
CA TYR A 313 7.97 -19.18 2.06
C TYR A 313 8.10 -19.03 3.60
N VAL A 314 9.12 -18.32 4.05
CA VAL A 314 9.43 -18.17 5.46
C VAL A 314 8.83 -16.86 5.98
N GLN A 315 8.02 -16.96 7.04
CA GLN A 315 7.50 -15.81 7.78
C GLN A 315 8.63 -14.84 8.17
N LYS A 316 8.33 -13.54 8.16
CA LYS A 316 9.25 -12.48 8.56
C LYS A 316 8.65 -11.70 9.72
N ASP A 317 9.44 -11.47 10.74
CA ASP A 317 9.10 -10.62 11.88
C ASP A 317 9.75 -9.22 11.82
N THR A 318 10.58 -9.01 10.79
CA THR A 318 11.18 -7.71 10.41
C THR A 318 10.99 -7.43 8.94
N PHE A 319 11.03 -6.15 8.55
CA PHE A 319 10.90 -5.74 7.15
C PHE A 319 12.11 -6.19 6.32
N THR A 320 11.89 -7.10 5.37
CA THR A 320 12.87 -7.66 4.46
C THR A 320 12.70 -7.10 3.06
N TYR A 321 13.78 -6.80 2.36
CA TYR A 321 13.75 -6.33 0.97
C TYR A 321 13.14 -7.36 0.03
N ILE A 322 12.34 -6.86 -0.92
CA ILE A 322 11.76 -7.64 -2.00
C ILE A 322 12.54 -7.31 -3.28
N SER A 323 13.25 -8.31 -3.82
CA SER A 323 13.92 -8.18 -5.10
C SER A 323 12.93 -8.37 -6.24
N CYS A 324 12.73 -7.34 -7.06
CA CYS A 324 11.87 -7.40 -8.24
C CYS A 324 12.60 -7.97 -9.48
N TYR A 325 13.84 -8.44 -9.34
CA TYR A 325 14.60 -9.02 -10.44
C TYR A 325 14.57 -10.56 -10.35
N PRO A 326 14.35 -11.27 -11.47
CA PRO A 326 14.50 -12.73 -11.51
C PRO A 326 15.93 -13.10 -11.15
N SER A 327 16.09 -14.09 -10.28
CA SER A 327 17.36 -14.63 -9.77
C SER A 327 18.24 -15.33 -10.81
N THR A 328 18.10 -15.03 -12.10
CA THR A 328 18.92 -15.57 -13.19
C THR A 328 20.19 -14.77 -13.47
N LEU A 329 20.43 -13.70 -12.72
CA LEU A 329 21.76 -13.09 -12.63
C LEU A 329 22.40 -13.65 -11.36
N SER A 330 23.43 -14.49 -11.57
CA SER A 330 24.29 -15.13 -10.58
C SER A 330 24.47 -14.36 -9.26
N ASN A 331 24.56 -15.13 -8.15
CA ASN A 331 25.05 -14.74 -6.83
C ASN A 331 26.27 -13.79 -6.90
N GLU A 332 26.02 -12.51 -7.13
CA GLU A 332 26.83 -11.46 -6.56
C GLU A 332 25.90 -10.67 -5.64
N ASP A 333 26.14 -10.80 -4.35
CA ASP A 333 25.59 -9.95 -3.32
C ASP A 333 25.63 -8.50 -3.84
N PHE A 334 24.45 -7.94 -4.18
CA PHE A 334 24.32 -6.51 -4.32
C PHE A 334 24.54 -5.89 -2.94
N ALA A 335 25.78 -5.84 -2.54
CA ALA A 335 26.23 -5.02 -1.43
C ALA A 335 26.08 -3.56 -1.86
N ILE A 336 24.81 -3.06 -1.83
CA ILE A 336 24.44 -1.65 -2.06
C ILE A 336 25.20 -0.72 -1.09
N ASN A 337 25.91 -1.28 -0.10
CA ASN A 337 26.51 -0.56 1.02
C ASN A 337 27.99 -0.27 0.90
N LYS A 338 28.64 -0.46 -0.23
CA LYS A 338 30.09 -0.26 -0.31
C LYS A 338 30.54 1.00 -1.08
N LEU A 339 29.76 1.53 -2.01
CA LEU A 339 30.07 2.80 -2.63
C LEU A 339 29.59 3.95 -1.74
N LYS A 340 30.51 4.69 -1.16
CA LYS A 340 30.25 5.94 -0.44
C LYS A 340 30.72 7.11 -1.29
N VAL A 341 29.90 8.14 -1.39
CA VAL A 341 30.22 9.42 -2.04
C VAL A 341 30.02 10.51 -1.01
N TYR A 342 31.10 11.23 -0.71
CA TYR A 342 31.09 12.20 0.40
C TYR A 342 32.09 13.34 0.18
N PRO A 343 31.89 14.51 0.82
CA PRO A 343 30.70 14.90 1.60
C PRO A 343 29.48 15.12 0.69
N ASN A 344 28.27 15.04 1.25
CA ASN A 344 27.05 15.42 0.58
C ASN A 344 26.14 16.13 1.61
N PRO A 345 25.94 17.46 1.51
CA PRO A 345 26.35 18.36 0.42
C PRO A 345 27.87 18.51 0.26
N VAL A 346 28.32 18.81 -0.98
CA VAL A 346 29.73 19.01 -1.34
C VAL A 346 30.00 20.47 -1.68
N ASN A 347 31.20 20.96 -1.30
CA ASN A 347 31.71 22.26 -1.75
C ASN A 347 32.64 22.09 -2.96
N ASP A 348 33.87 21.63 -2.77
CA ASP A 348 34.86 21.62 -3.82
C ASP A 348 35.34 20.24 -4.25
N VAL A 349 35.41 19.29 -3.32
CA VAL A 349 35.97 17.95 -3.57
C VAL A 349 34.98 16.86 -3.17
N LEU A 350 34.61 16.02 -4.12
CA LEU A 350 33.77 14.86 -3.92
C LEU A 350 34.65 13.60 -3.87
N ASN A 351 34.58 12.86 -2.76
CA ASN A 351 35.36 11.66 -2.53
C ASN A 351 34.50 10.41 -2.76
N PHE A 352 35.16 9.33 -3.16
CA PHE A 352 34.57 8.03 -3.39
C PHE A 352 35.27 6.97 -2.53
N SER A 353 34.50 6.13 -1.86
CA SER A 353 35.02 4.92 -1.20
C SER A 353 34.22 3.74 -1.71
N PHE A 354 34.91 2.80 -2.37
CA PHE A 354 34.32 1.59 -2.94
C PHE A 354 35.30 0.44 -2.77
N ASP A 355 34.82 -0.80 -2.67
CA ASP A 355 35.67 -1.99 -2.56
C ASP A 355 36.14 -2.55 -3.91
N LYS A 356 35.68 -1.96 -5.01
CA LYS A 356 36.10 -2.23 -6.38
C LYS A 356 36.78 -0.99 -6.98
N GLU A 357 37.62 -1.21 -7.98
CA GLU A 357 38.25 -0.12 -8.72
C GLU A 357 37.21 0.74 -9.45
N ILE A 358 37.23 2.06 -9.22
CA ILE A 358 36.43 3.02 -9.96
C ILE A 358 37.18 3.45 -11.21
N THR A 359 36.62 3.18 -12.37
CA THR A 359 37.24 3.47 -13.65
C THR A 359 36.83 4.81 -14.27
N ALA A 360 35.63 5.30 -13.95
CA ALA A 360 35.15 6.59 -14.40
C ALA A 360 34.05 7.16 -13.49
N VAL A 361 33.97 8.50 -13.51
CA VAL A 361 32.90 9.26 -12.87
C VAL A 361 32.34 10.27 -13.84
N SER A 362 31.01 10.35 -13.99
CA SER A 362 30.38 11.46 -14.69
C SER A 362 29.31 12.13 -13.82
N ILE A 363 29.16 13.42 -13.93
CA ILE A 363 28.20 14.25 -13.23
C ILE A 363 27.20 14.83 -14.23
N ILE A 364 25.91 14.66 -13.91
CA ILE A 364 24.80 15.00 -14.79
C ILE A 364 23.89 15.97 -14.03
N ASN A 365 23.46 17.04 -14.68
CA ASN A 365 22.46 17.95 -14.11
C ASN A 365 21.04 17.37 -14.24
N LEU A 366 20.06 18.02 -13.62
CA LEU A 366 18.65 17.56 -13.64
C LEU A 366 17.99 17.61 -15.03
N LEU A 367 18.61 18.26 -16.01
CA LEU A 367 18.19 18.28 -17.41
C LEU A 367 18.74 17.08 -18.21
N GLY A 368 19.55 16.21 -17.57
CA GLY A 368 20.17 15.06 -18.20
C GLY A 368 21.47 15.36 -18.96
N GLN A 369 22.01 16.58 -18.86
CA GLN A 369 23.27 16.99 -19.51
C GLN A 369 24.46 16.58 -18.64
N GLU A 370 25.47 15.94 -19.24
CA GLU A 370 26.72 15.66 -18.58
C GLU A 370 27.53 16.97 -18.46
N VAL A 371 27.80 17.37 -17.21
CA VAL A 371 28.50 18.64 -16.89
C VAL A 371 29.95 18.43 -16.48
N LEU A 372 30.33 17.21 -16.11
CA LEU A 372 31.68 16.79 -15.81
C LEU A 372 31.82 15.30 -16.09
N SER A 373 32.92 14.90 -16.73
CA SER A 373 33.28 13.49 -16.91
C SER A 373 34.76 13.30 -16.69
N LYS A 374 35.16 12.28 -15.93
CA LYS A 374 36.56 11.97 -15.64
C LYS A 374 36.78 10.47 -15.59
N SER A 375 37.74 9.97 -16.35
CA SER A 375 38.33 8.65 -16.14
C SER A 375 39.25 8.70 -14.93
N LEU A 376 39.16 7.74 -14.04
CA LEU A 376 39.96 7.61 -12.82
C LEU A 376 40.98 6.49 -13.00
N ASN A 377 42.19 6.69 -12.49
CA ASN A 377 43.25 5.69 -12.44
C ASN A 377 43.29 5.03 -11.05
N ASN A 378 43.94 3.88 -10.96
CA ASN A 378 43.93 2.92 -9.78
C ASN A 378 44.14 3.54 -8.38
N ASN A 379 44.49 4.83 -8.25
CA ASN A 379 44.68 5.50 -6.95
C ASN A 379 43.84 6.78 -6.79
N GLU A 380 43.03 7.13 -7.77
CA GLU A 380 42.19 8.35 -7.68
C GLU A 380 40.84 8.02 -7.03
N THR A 381 40.59 8.60 -5.86
CA THR A 381 39.35 8.40 -5.07
C THR A 381 38.56 9.69 -4.91
N SER A 382 38.86 10.74 -5.71
CA SER A 382 38.17 12.02 -5.61
C SER A 382 38.17 12.79 -6.94
N ILE A 383 37.18 13.68 -7.07
CA ILE A 383 37.09 14.64 -8.16
C ILE A 383 36.84 16.05 -7.62
N ASN A 384 37.38 17.06 -8.34
CA ASN A 384 37.05 18.45 -8.06
C ASN A 384 35.72 18.81 -8.73
N VAL A 385 34.83 19.41 -7.96
CA VAL A 385 33.50 19.88 -8.36
C VAL A 385 33.31 21.37 -8.04
N GLY A 386 34.38 22.08 -7.70
CA GLY A 386 34.37 23.49 -7.31
C GLY A 386 33.74 24.40 -8.36
N ASP A 387 33.98 24.11 -9.64
CA ASP A 387 33.47 24.91 -10.78
C ASP A 387 31.97 24.63 -11.09
N LEU A 388 31.32 23.64 -10.45
CA LEU A 388 29.91 23.40 -10.63
C LEU A 388 29.09 24.42 -9.84
N THR A 389 28.02 24.89 -10.45
CA THR A 389 27.06 25.79 -9.76
C THR A 389 26.34 25.06 -8.64
N ALA A 390 25.92 25.81 -7.61
CA ALA A 390 25.10 25.23 -6.53
C ALA A 390 23.83 24.60 -7.09
N GLY A 391 23.53 23.37 -6.65
CA GLY A 391 22.39 22.63 -7.16
C GLY A 391 22.44 21.12 -6.89
N THR A 392 21.46 20.40 -7.42
CA THR A 392 21.38 18.94 -7.33
C THR A 392 21.92 18.30 -8.62
N TYR A 393 22.75 17.28 -8.44
CA TYR A 393 23.38 16.53 -9.53
C TYR A 393 23.22 15.02 -9.33
N LEU A 394 23.26 14.29 -10.44
CA LEU A 394 23.38 12.83 -10.45
C LEU A 394 24.83 12.46 -10.79
N VAL A 395 25.48 11.77 -9.88
CA VAL A 395 26.87 11.31 -10.05
C VAL A 395 26.83 9.83 -10.43
N LYS A 396 27.27 9.53 -11.65
CA LYS A 396 27.46 8.17 -12.15
C LYS A 396 28.89 7.72 -11.87
N VAL A 397 29.03 6.61 -11.17
CA VAL A 397 30.31 5.98 -10.86
C VAL A 397 30.38 4.65 -11.59
N THR A 398 31.39 4.46 -12.42
CA THR A 398 31.64 3.26 -13.23
C THR A 398 32.78 2.44 -12.63
N SER A 399 32.55 1.14 -12.47
CA SER A 399 33.54 0.16 -12.02
C SER A 399 33.44 -1.09 -12.90
N GLY A 400 34.37 -1.27 -13.84
CA GLY A 400 34.27 -2.31 -14.85
C GLY A 400 32.98 -2.19 -15.68
N ASN A 401 32.12 -3.19 -15.65
CA ASN A 401 30.83 -3.19 -16.34
C ASN A 401 29.66 -2.65 -15.48
N GLU A 402 29.93 -2.26 -14.24
CA GLU A 402 28.91 -1.73 -13.32
C GLU A 402 28.87 -0.21 -13.37
N VAL A 403 27.65 0.36 -13.37
CA VAL A 403 27.43 1.80 -13.24
C VAL A 403 26.46 2.03 -12.08
N LYS A 404 26.88 2.89 -11.13
CA LYS A 404 26.03 3.32 -10.00
C LYS A 404 25.76 4.81 -10.08
N THR A 405 24.55 5.23 -9.77
CA THR A 405 24.14 6.64 -9.77
C THR A 405 23.74 7.07 -8.36
N ILE A 406 24.33 8.18 -7.89
CA ILE A 406 24.08 8.74 -6.57
C ILE A 406 23.69 10.21 -6.72
N LYS A 407 22.68 10.65 -5.99
CA LYS A 407 22.29 12.06 -5.90
C LYS A 407 23.25 12.81 -4.97
N VAL A 408 23.80 13.93 -5.46
CA VAL A 408 24.71 14.81 -4.70
C VAL A 408 24.18 16.23 -4.77
N VAL A 409 24.27 16.93 -3.65
CA VAL A 409 23.95 18.36 -3.54
C VAL A 409 25.27 19.15 -3.51
N LYS A 410 25.44 20.12 -4.40
CA LYS A 410 26.52 21.09 -4.45
C LYS A 410 26.06 22.39 -3.77
N ASN A 411 26.81 22.84 -2.79
CA ASN A 411 26.58 24.15 -2.13
C ASN A 411 27.12 25.30 -2.98
#